data_5432477e550089da9a025717f075e3c8
#
_entry.id   5432477e550089da9a025717f075e3c8
#
_cell.length_a   1.000
_cell.length_b   1.000
_cell.length_c   1.000
_cell.angle_alpha   90.00
_cell.angle_beta   90.00
_cell.angle_gamma   90.00
#
_symmetry.space_group_name_H-M   'P 1'
#
loop_
_entity.id
_entity.type
_entity.pdbx_description
1 polymer ?
#
loop_
_entity_poly.entity_id
_entity_poly.type
_entity_poly.pdbx_seq_one_letter_code
_entity_poly.pdbx_strand_id
1 'polypeptide(L)'
;PPPGSGIPPAAYADYIGKTSAIAPGYRYDSRNDPFDPSRGRRFNFSTTIAGGPLGGNFSYVKPVGAATSYFRTGRKSHFAVNMEGGFIRAYDGKEIPIFERFRIGGDRSVRGFQYGSIYPLDGDDKAFFTEQGALLGGDKYLVFNAELVRAIAGPLKLVLFFDAGNAWLEGQSFNPFKLRASTGAELRMFLPIFQAPLRFIYGINLAPKTIKGPDGSPLNGGAEKSSDFQFSIG
;
A
#
# COMPACT_ATOMS: atom_id res chain seq x y z
N PRO A 1 18.95 6.85 1.68
CA PRO A 1 18.21 5.92 0.84
C PRO A 1 18.22 4.53 1.47
N PRO A 2 17.16 3.71 1.30
CA PRO A 2 17.18 2.33 1.78
C PRO A 2 18.37 1.58 1.16
N PRO A 3 19.04 0.69 1.92
CA PRO A 3 20.11 -0.12 1.40
C PRO A 3 19.63 -0.91 0.17
N GLY A 4 20.36 -0.83 -0.94
CA GLY A 4 20.04 -1.54 -2.19
C GLY A 4 19.11 -0.80 -3.16
N SER A 5 18.71 0.44 -2.89
CA SER A 5 17.81 1.20 -3.78
C SER A 5 18.45 1.65 -5.10
N GLY A 6 19.76 1.57 -5.24
CA GLY A 6 20.49 2.07 -6.41
C GLY A 6 20.40 3.59 -6.65
N ILE A 7 19.68 4.31 -5.79
CA ILE A 7 19.42 5.75 -5.93
C ILE A 7 20.57 6.50 -5.24
N PRO A 8 21.28 7.41 -5.94
CA PRO A 8 22.36 8.16 -5.33
C PRO A 8 21.82 9.05 -4.18
N PRO A 9 22.61 9.23 -3.10
CA PRO A 9 22.23 10.11 -1.99
C PRO A 9 21.88 11.54 -2.41
N ALA A 10 22.51 12.05 -3.45
CA ALA A 10 22.24 13.37 -4.03
C ALA A 10 20.79 13.53 -4.54
N ALA A 11 20.13 12.44 -4.97
CA ALA A 11 18.75 12.47 -5.43
C ALA A 11 17.73 12.83 -4.34
N TYR A 12 18.15 12.82 -3.08
CA TYR A 12 17.31 13.21 -1.94
C TYR A 12 17.69 14.57 -1.33
N ALA A 13 18.74 15.21 -1.82
CA ALA A 13 19.23 16.47 -1.24
C ALA A 13 18.17 17.58 -1.25
N ASP A 14 17.37 17.66 -2.32
CA ASP A 14 16.32 18.67 -2.48
C ASP A 14 15.10 18.43 -1.58
N TYR A 15 15.04 17.25 -0.95
CA TYR A 15 13.94 16.87 -0.04
C TYR A 15 14.34 16.93 1.45
N ILE A 16 15.52 17.49 1.75
CA ILE A 16 15.95 17.71 3.14
C ILE A 16 15.27 19.00 3.64
N GLY A 17 14.49 18.87 4.72
CA GLY A 17 13.80 20.02 5.26
C GLY A 17 12.99 19.66 6.52
N LYS A 18 12.39 20.70 7.11
CA LYS A 18 11.47 20.57 8.24
C LYS A 18 10.04 20.46 7.74
N THR A 19 9.30 19.50 8.26
CA THR A 19 7.86 19.39 8.08
C THR A 19 7.17 19.66 9.42
N SER A 20 6.31 20.69 9.44
CA SER A 20 5.40 20.94 10.55
C SER A 20 4.00 20.58 10.09
N ALA A 21 3.36 19.66 10.76
CA ALA A 21 2.07 19.13 10.31
C ALA A 21 1.13 18.84 11.48
N ILE A 22 -0.16 18.90 11.21
CA ILE A 22 -1.22 18.33 12.05
C ILE A 22 -1.91 17.23 11.28
N ALA A 23 -2.36 16.20 11.99
CA ALA A 23 -3.02 15.04 11.38
C ALA A 23 -4.31 14.68 12.13
N PRO A 24 -5.40 15.46 11.98
CA PRO A 24 -6.69 15.08 12.51
C PRO A 24 -7.17 13.79 11.88
N GLY A 25 -7.84 12.96 12.68
CA GLY A 25 -8.37 11.68 12.22
C GLY A 25 -9.67 11.30 12.89
N TYR A 26 -10.42 10.46 12.22
CA TYR A 26 -11.66 9.86 12.70
C TYR A 26 -11.57 8.35 12.58
N ARG A 27 -11.98 7.66 13.63
CA ARG A 27 -12.03 6.18 13.65
C ARG A 27 -13.40 5.73 14.16
N TYR A 28 -14.00 4.83 13.40
CA TYR A 28 -15.18 4.08 13.81
C TYR A 28 -14.83 2.59 13.80
N ASP A 29 -15.20 1.88 14.87
CA ASP A 29 -14.91 0.44 15.01
C ASP A 29 -16.09 -0.26 15.70
N SER A 30 -16.80 -1.12 14.97
CA SER A 30 -17.91 -1.95 15.45
C SER A 30 -17.61 -3.45 15.34
N ARG A 31 -16.33 -3.81 15.19
CA ARG A 31 -15.92 -5.22 15.10
C ARG A 31 -16.23 -5.96 16.40
N ASN A 32 -16.60 -7.22 16.26
CA ASN A 32 -16.87 -8.08 17.41
C ASN A 32 -15.62 -8.45 18.22
N ASP A 33 -14.45 -8.41 17.59
CA ASP A 33 -13.13 -8.65 18.19
C ASP A 33 -12.10 -7.75 17.49
N PRO A 34 -11.27 -7.00 18.24
CA PRO A 34 -10.25 -6.13 17.66
C PRO A 34 -9.10 -6.88 16.98
N PHE A 35 -8.77 -8.10 17.44
CA PHE A 35 -7.64 -8.87 16.96
C PHE A 35 -8.05 -9.93 15.94
N ASP A 36 -9.22 -10.53 16.12
CA ASP A 36 -9.74 -11.60 15.27
C ASP A 36 -11.20 -11.35 14.85
N PRO A 37 -11.45 -10.32 14.07
CA PRO A 37 -12.80 -9.94 13.69
C PRO A 37 -13.42 -10.93 12.71
N SER A 38 -14.68 -11.28 12.96
CA SER A 38 -15.48 -12.12 12.06
C SER A 38 -16.79 -11.43 11.61
N ARG A 39 -17.13 -10.29 12.21
CA ARG A 39 -18.27 -9.46 11.86
C ARG A 39 -18.04 -8.01 12.32
N GLY A 40 -18.78 -7.10 11.70
CA GLY A 40 -18.72 -5.67 12.00
C GLY A 40 -17.89 -4.91 10.96
N ARG A 41 -17.62 -3.66 11.25
CA ARG A 41 -16.93 -2.74 10.34
C ARG A 41 -15.90 -1.91 11.07
N ARG A 42 -14.87 -1.54 10.35
CA ARG A 42 -13.90 -0.55 10.80
C ARG A 42 -13.74 0.49 9.70
N PHE A 43 -13.79 1.75 10.08
CA PHE A 43 -13.50 2.88 9.21
C PHE A 43 -12.44 3.74 9.88
N ASN A 44 -11.41 4.14 9.12
CA ASN A 44 -10.40 5.09 9.53
C ASN A 44 -10.28 6.15 8.46
N PHE A 45 -10.19 7.39 8.88
CA PHE A 45 -9.89 8.52 8.01
C PHE A 45 -8.91 9.42 8.74
N SER A 46 -7.90 9.90 8.04
CA SER A 46 -6.98 10.91 8.55
C SER A 46 -6.58 11.84 7.45
N THR A 47 -6.27 13.09 7.82
CA THR A 47 -5.76 14.08 6.87
C THR A 47 -4.53 14.73 7.48
N THR A 48 -3.38 14.58 6.83
CA THR A 48 -2.18 15.34 7.21
C THR A 48 -2.21 16.68 6.49
N ILE A 49 -2.08 17.76 7.24
CA ILE A 49 -1.98 19.14 6.74
C ILE A 49 -0.63 19.67 7.19
N ALA A 50 0.26 19.89 6.26
CA ALA A 50 1.64 20.32 6.51
C ALA A 50 1.90 21.71 5.90
N GLY A 51 2.70 22.52 6.59
CA GLY A 51 3.13 23.82 6.08
C GLY A 51 2.10 24.94 6.29
N GLY A 52 2.13 25.96 5.42
CA GLY A 52 1.33 27.15 5.58
C GLY A 52 1.57 27.84 6.92
N PRO A 53 0.52 28.13 7.71
CA PRO A 53 0.66 28.76 9.02
C PRO A 53 1.48 27.96 10.04
N LEU A 54 1.65 26.66 9.84
CA LEU A 54 2.44 25.80 10.72
C LEU A 54 3.94 25.93 10.47
N GLY A 55 4.34 26.58 9.37
CA GLY A 55 5.74 26.70 8.97
C GLY A 55 6.31 25.40 8.38
N GLY A 56 7.61 25.38 8.15
CA GLY A 56 8.32 24.27 7.52
C GLY A 56 8.65 24.52 6.04
N ASN A 57 9.33 23.55 5.45
CA ASN A 57 9.80 23.65 4.06
C ASN A 57 8.76 23.12 3.06
N PHE A 58 7.86 22.24 3.51
CA PHE A 58 6.88 21.55 2.68
C PHE A 58 5.46 21.99 3.06
N SER A 59 4.61 22.17 2.05
CA SER A 59 3.20 22.51 2.22
C SER A 59 2.35 21.55 1.41
N TYR A 60 1.61 20.67 2.10
CA TYR A 60 0.74 19.69 1.44
C TYR A 60 -0.45 19.28 2.30
N VAL A 61 -1.46 18.76 1.64
CA VAL A 61 -2.60 18.10 2.25
C VAL A 61 -2.61 16.63 1.77
N LYS A 62 -2.78 15.68 2.72
CA LYS A 62 -2.71 14.24 2.46
C LYS A 62 -3.83 13.51 3.21
N PRO A 63 -5.07 13.48 2.67
CA PRO A 63 -6.13 12.64 3.20
C PRO A 63 -5.92 11.18 2.81
N VAL A 64 -6.17 10.28 3.78
CA VAL A 64 -6.15 8.83 3.62
C VAL A 64 -7.36 8.24 4.32
N GLY A 65 -8.07 7.33 3.66
CA GLY A 65 -9.22 6.63 4.20
C GLY A 65 -9.15 5.14 3.97
N ALA A 66 -9.60 4.36 4.95
CA ALA A 66 -9.72 2.92 4.86
C ALA A 66 -11.02 2.43 5.48
N ALA A 67 -11.71 1.53 4.79
CA ALA A 67 -12.94 0.90 5.23
C ALA A 67 -12.82 -0.62 5.13
N THR A 68 -13.00 -1.32 6.24
CA THR A 68 -13.00 -2.78 6.29
C THR A 68 -14.34 -3.27 6.81
N SER A 69 -14.91 -4.28 6.16
CA SER A 69 -16.16 -4.92 6.55
C SER A 69 -15.97 -6.43 6.67
N TYR A 70 -16.53 -7.02 7.72
CA TYR A 70 -16.44 -8.45 8.03
C TYR A 70 -17.82 -9.08 8.02
N PHE A 71 -17.97 -10.19 7.31
CA PHE A 71 -19.23 -10.90 7.11
C PHE A 71 -19.05 -12.36 7.50
N ARG A 72 -19.72 -12.77 8.58
CA ARG A 72 -19.67 -14.17 9.00
C ARG A 72 -20.40 -15.05 8.00
N THR A 73 -19.70 -15.99 7.40
CA THR A 73 -20.23 -16.92 6.38
C THR A 73 -20.52 -18.32 6.93
N GLY A 74 -20.03 -18.63 8.15
CA GLY A 74 -20.24 -19.92 8.81
C GLY A 74 -19.72 -19.92 10.25
N ARG A 75 -19.77 -21.10 10.88
CA ARG A 75 -19.28 -21.25 12.26
C ARG A 75 -17.78 -20.99 12.41
N LYS A 76 -16.99 -21.36 11.39
CA LYS A 76 -15.52 -21.27 11.38
C LYS A 76 -14.99 -20.40 10.24
N SER A 77 -15.86 -19.67 9.54
CA SER A 77 -15.46 -18.89 8.37
C SER A 77 -16.13 -17.51 8.34
N HIS A 78 -15.41 -16.56 7.78
CA HIS A 78 -15.92 -15.24 7.47
C HIS A 78 -15.27 -14.69 6.20
N PHE A 79 -15.95 -13.74 5.59
CA PHE A 79 -15.46 -12.97 4.47
C PHE A 79 -15.09 -11.56 4.95
N ALA A 80 -13.98 -11.03 4.49
CA ALA A 80 -13.57 -9.66 4.77
C ALA A 80 -13.29 -8.90 3.48
N VAL A 81 -13.68 -7.65 3.44
CA VAL A 81 -13.39 -6.73 2.35
C VAL A 81 -12.78 -5.47 2.93
N ASN A 82 -11.68 -5.04 2.36
CA ASN A 82 -11.04 -3.78 2.68
C ASN A 82 -10.91 -2.92 1.42
N MET A 83 -11.17 -1.64 1.57
CA MET A 83 -10.88 -0.63 0.57
C MET A 83 -10.15 0.51 1.24
N GLU A 84 -9.00 0.87 0.67
CA GLU A 84 -8.15 1.95 1.15
C GLU A 84 -7.74 2.85 -0.01
N GLY A 85 -7.71 4.14 0.23
CA GLY A 85 -7.27 5.10 -0.77
C GLY A 85 -6.92 6.44 -0.15
N GLY A 86 -6.20 7.23 -0.92
CA GLY A 86 -5.79 8.57 -0.51
C GLY A 86 -5.19 9.35 -1.66
N PHE A 87 -4.99 10.63 -1.41
CA PHE A 87 -4.25 11.48 -2.31
C PHE A 87 -3.37 12.45 -1.53
N ILE A 88 -2.38 13.00 -2.19
CA ILE A 88 -1.56 14.08 -1.67
C ILE A 88 -1.52 15.21 -2.70
N ARG A 89 -1.63 16.44 -2.23
CA ARG A 89 -1.54 17.62 -3.07
C ARG A 89 -0.75 18.71 -2.36
N ALA A 90 0.26 19.24 -3.05
CA ALA A 90 1.00 20.38 -2.57
C ALA A 90 0.21 21.69 -2.78
N TYR A 91 0.52 22.69 -1.97
CA TYR A 91 -0.01 24.06 -2.10
C TYR A 91 1.10 25.08 -1.80
N ASP A 92 0.81 26.38 -1.90
CA ASP A 92 1.78 27.49 -1.72
C ASP A 92 3.00 27.40 -2.66
N GLY A 93 2.83 26.83 -3.87
CA GLY A 93 3.92 26.70 -4.83
C GLY A 93 5.05 25.75 -4.39
N LYS A 94 4.78 24.89 -3.40
CA LYS A 94 5.73 23.88 -2.91
C LYS A 94 5.59 22.57 -3.67
N GLU A 95 6.63 21.74 -3.59
CA GLU A 95 6.63 20.38 -4.15
C GLU A 95 6.20 19.36 -3.11
N ILE A 96 5.66 18.23 -3.59
CA ILE A 96 5.37 17.07 -2.74
C ILE A 96 6.68 16.37 -2.43
N PRO A 97 7.03 16.20 -1.13
CA PRO A 97 8.22 15.43 -0.75
C PRO A 97 8.14 14.01 -1.29
N ILE A 98 9.22 13.52 -1.86
CA ILE A 98 9.27 12.19 -2.50
C ILE A 98 8.89 11.06 -1.52
N PHE A 99 9.25 11.19 -0.25
CA PHE A 99 8.99 10.22 0.80
C PHE A 99 7.53 10.23 1.29
N GLU A 100 6.75 11.27 0.95
CA GLU A 100 5.31 11.34 1.26
C GLU A 100 4.43 10.78 0.16
N ARG A 101 4.98 10.53 -1.04
CA ARG A 101 4.26 9.95 -2.17
C ARG A 101 3.94 8.49 -1.91
N PHE A 102 2.82 8.02 -2.47
CA PHE A 102 2.32 6.68 -2.24
C PHE A 102 3.06 5.63 -3.08
N ARG A 103 3.49 4.57 -2.41
CA ARG A 103 3.98 3.33 -3.01
C ARG A 103 3.30 2.18 -2.31
N ILE A 104 2.66 1.33 -3.07
CA ILE A 104 1.94 0.18 -2.56
C ILE A 104 2.59 -1.12 -3.03
N GLY A 105 2.12 -2.25 -2.52
CA GLY A 105 2.72 -3.58 -2.67
C GLY A 105 3.29 -4.08 -1.36
N GLY A 106 3.33 -5.38 -1.19
CA GLY A 106 3.75 -6.06 0.02
C GLY A 106 2.58 -6.58 0.86
N ASP A 107 2.91 -7.22 1.95
CA ASP A 107 2.01 -7.95 2.86
C ASP A 107 0.86 -7.14 3.44
N ARG A 108 1.01 -5.81 3.50
CA ARG A 108 0.01 -4.88 4.09
C ARG A 108 -0.87 -4.16 3.09
N SER A 109 -0.62 -4.34 1.78
CA SER A 109 -1.41 -3.65 0.75
C SER A 109 -1.84 -4.62 -0.36
N VAL A 110 -0.96 -4.96 -1.29
CA VAL A 110 -1.20 -5.92 -2.38
C VAL A 110 -0.17 -7.04 -2.24
N ARG A 111 -0.59 -8.15 -1.65
CA ARG A 111 0.27 -9.34 -1.42
C ARG A 111 0.71 -9.95 -2.75
N GLY A 112 1.85 -10.64 -2.78
CA GLY A 112 2.42 -11.18 -4.01
C GLY A 112 3.22 -10.17 -4.84
N PHE A 113 3.24 -8.91 -4.42
CA PHE A 113 4.14 -7.88 -4.90
C PHE A 113 5.18 -7.53 -3.83
N GLN A 114 6.38 -7.15 -4.24
CA GLN A 114 7.39 -6.65 -3.31
C GLN A 114 6.94 -5.35 -2.66
N TYR A 115 7.43 -5.08 -1.46
CA TYR A 115 7.13 -3.85 -0.73
C TYR A 115 7.45 -2.60 -1.56
N GLY A 116 6.45 -1.73 -1.76
CA GLY A 116 6.58 -0.48 -2.49
C GLY A 116 6.85 -0.63 -3.99
N SER A 117 6.61 -1.81 -4.59
CA SER A 117 6.88 -2.06 -6.01
C SER A 117 5.78 -1.62 -6.96
N ILE A 118 4.62 -1.22 -6.45
CA ILE A 118 3.53 -0.65 -7.25
C ILE A 118 3.58 0.87 -7.11
N TYR A 119 3.97 1.53 -8.19
CA TYR A 119 4.09 2.97 -8.35
C TYR A 119 3.56 3.39 -9.72
N PRO A 120 3.41 4.70 -10.01
CA PRO A 120 2.90 5.16 -11.28
C PRO A 120 3.72 4.68 -12.47
N LEU A 121 3.01 4.20 -13.49
CA LEU A 121 3.59 3.83 -14.79
C LEU A 121 2.88 4.61 -15.89
N ASP A 122 3.57 4.87 -16.99
CA ASP A 122 2.97 5.38 -18.20
C ASP A 122 2.27 4.28 -19.03
N GLY A 123 1.83 4.62 -20.25
CA GLY A 123 1.15 3.69 -21.14
C GLY A 123 2.04 2.54 -21.64
N ASP A 124 3.36 2.70 -21.59
CA ASP A 124 4.37 1.75 -22.07
C ASP A 124 5.06 0.99 -20.93
N ASP A 125 4.47 1.00 -19.73
CA ASP A 125 5.01 0.41 -18.50
C ASP A 125 6.34 1.03 -18.06
N LYS A 126 6.57 2.30 -18.38
CA LYS A 126 7.75 3.06 -17.96
C LYS A 126 7.47 3.77 -16.62
N ALA A 127 8.41 3.64 -15.70
CA ALA A 127 8.35 4.30 -14.40
C ALA A 127 8.73 5.79 -14.52
N PHE A 128 8.19 6.61 -13.62
CA PHE A 128 8.53 8.02 -13.53
C PHE A 128 9.65 8.25 -12.53
N PHE A 129 10.53 9.18 -12.86
CA PHE A 129 11.68 9.56 -12.05
C PHE A 129 11.72 11.08 -11.86
N THR A 130 12.36 11.52 -10.78
CA THR A 130 12.75 12.92 -10.62
C THR A 130 13.91 13.25 -11.57
N GLU A 131 14.21 14.54 -11.75
CA GLU A 131 15.38 14.99 -12.51
C GLU A 131 16.70 14.43 -11.93
N GLN A 132 16.74 14.18 -10.63
CA GLN A 132 17.89 13.58 -9.92
C GLN A 132 17.91 12.04 -9.99
N GLY A 133 16.99 11.41 -10.73
CA GLY A 133 16.94 9.97 -10.94
C GLY A 133 16.29 9.17 -9.81
N ALA A 134 15.56 9.81 -8.88
CA ALA A 134 14.80 9.09 -7.86
C ALA A 134 13.45 8.61 -8.40
N LEU A 135 13.11 7.35 -8.14
CA LEU A 135 11.83 6.76 -8.55
C LEU A 135 10.65 7.47 -7.85
N LEU A 136 9.70 7.98 -8.64
CA LEU A 136 8.53 8.67 -8.12
C LEU A 136 7.47 7.69 -7.60
N GLY A 137 6.92 7.98 -6.42
CA GLY A 137 5.66 7.40 -5.95
C GLY A 137 4.45 8.14 -6.52
N GLY A 138 3.24 7.64 -6.23
CA GLY A 138 1.99 8.23 -6.67
C GLY A 138 1.52 9.41 -5.83
N ASP A 139 0.76 10.29 -6.45
CA ASP A 139 0.04 11.37 -5.74
C ASP A 139 -1.33 10.90 -5.24
N LYS A 140 -1.82 9.80 -5.76
CA LYS A 140 -3.06 9.14 -5.35
C LYS A 140 -2.91 7.63 -5.48
N TYR A 141 -3.66 6.89 -4.66
CA TYR A 141 -3.67 5.43 -4.70
C TYR A 141 -5.03 4.86 -4.33
N LEU A 142 -5.22 3.61 -4.72
CA LEU A 142 -6.34 2.78 -4.31
C LEU A 142 -5.84 1.36 -4.06
N VAL A 143 -6.32 0.75 -2.99
CA VAL A 143 -6.13 -0.67 -2.65
C VAL A 143 -7.48 -1.28 -2.33
N PHE A 144 -7.71 -2.46 -2.86
CA PHE A 144 -8.84 -3.32 -2.56
C PHE A 144 -8.33 -4.69 -2.15
N ASN A 145 -8.85 -5.23 -1.05
CA ASN A 145 -8.53 -6.58 -0.58
C ASN A 145 -9.83 -7.33 -0.30
N ALA A 146 -9.90 -8.58 -0.71
CA ALA A 146 -10.97 -9.51 -0.38
C ALA A 146 -10.36 -10.78 0.22
N GLU A 147 -10.88 -11.24 1.36
CA GLU A 147 -10.37 -12.41 2.08
C GLU A 147 -11.50 -13.37 2.44
N LEU A 148 -11.31 -14.65 2.15
CA LEU A 148 -12.09 -15.72 2.74
C LEU A 148 -11.24 -16.39 3.82
N VAL A 149 -11.60 -16.18 5.08
CA VAL A 149 -10.87 -16.69 6.24
C VAL A 149 -11.58 -17.90 6.80
N ARG A 150 -10.84 -18.99 7.04
CA ARG A 150 -11.35 -20.23 7.64
C ARG A 150 -10.43 -20.69 8.77
N ALA A 151 -10.97 -20.88 9.96
CA ALA A 151 -10.27 -21.51 11.05
C ALA A 151 -10.09 -23.03 10.77
N ILE A 152 -8.84 -23.50 10.89
CA ILE A 152 -8.46 -24.91 10.65
C ILE A 152 -8.41 -25.65 11.98
N ALA A 153 -7.47 -25.27 12.86
CA ALA A 153 -7.25 -25.93 14.14
C ALA A 153 -6.60 -24.93 15.12
N GLY A 154 -7.16 -24.84 16.35
CA GLY A 154 -6.62 -23.95 17.38
C GLY A 154 -6.44 -22.51 16.87
N PRO A 155 -5.23 -21.95 16.99
CA PRO A 155 -4.93 -20.59 16.56
C PRO A 155 -4.69 -20.43 15.04
N LEU A 156 -4.77 -21.55 14.28
CA LEU A 156 -4.39 -21.59 12.87
C LEU A 156 -5.57 -21.34 11.95
N LYS A 157 -5.40 -20.40 11.01
CA LYS A 157 -6.38 -20.04 9.99
C LYS A 157 -5.77 -20.09 8.59
N LEU A 158 -6.56 -20.54 7.63
CA LEU A 158 -6.28 -20.39 6.21
C LEU A 158 -7.04 -19.17 5.69
N VAL A 159 -6.36 -18.35 4.93
CA VAL A 159 -6.93 -17.21 4.22
C VAL A 159 -6.70 -17.40 2.74
N LEU A 160 -7.76 -17.39 1.95
CA LEU A 160 -7.67 -17.21 0.50
C LEU A 160 -7.94 -15.73 0.23
N PHE A 161 -7.12 -15.11 -0.61
CA PHE A 161 -7.22 -13.68 -0.84
C PHE A 161 -7.19 -13.31 -2.32
N PHE A 162 -7.79 -12.16 -2.60
CA PHE A 162 -7.64 -11.40 -3.83
C PHE A 162 -7.34 -9.97 -3.44
N ASP A 163 -6.23 -9.44 -3.93
CA ASP A 163 -5.80 -8.08 -3.71
C ASP A 163 -5.66 -7.35 -5.03
N ALA A 164 -6.03 -6.08 -5.05
CA ALA A 164 -5.85 -5.22 -6.21
C ALA A 164 -5.50 -3.81 -5.77
N GLY A 165 -4.61 -3.14 -6.50
CA GLY A 165 -4.27 -1.76 -6.20
C GLY A 165 -3.43 -1.11 -7.27
N ASN A 166 -3.39 0.20 -7.25
CA ASN A 166 -2.49 0.98 -8.09
C ASN A 166 -2.23 2.36 -7.47
N ALA A 167 -1.15 3.00 -7.94
CA ALA A 167 -0.82 4.36 -7.61
C ALA A 167 -0.67 5.17 -8.90
N TRP A 168 -1.05 6.45 -8.87
CA TRP A 168 -1.06 7.33 -10.04
C TRP A 168 -0.52 8.71 -9.67
N LEU A 169 0.04 9.41 -10.65
CA LEU A 169 0.36 10.83 -10.56
C LEU A 169 -0.91 11.70 -10.73
N GLU A 170 -0.85 12.97 -10.33
CA GLU A 170 -2.00 13.89 -10.38
C GLU A 170 -2.58 13.99 -11.80
N GLY A 171 -1.74 14.10 -12.83
CA GLY A 171 -2.15 14.20 -14.24
C GLY A 171 -2.63 12.90 -14.88
N GLN A 172 -2.47 11.75 -14.20
CA GLN A 172 -2.92 10.48 -14.74
C GLN A 172 -4.40 10.25 -14.45
N SER A 173 -5.11 9.67 -15.44
CA SER A 173 -6.51 9.28 -15.28
C SER A 173 -6.66 8.20 -14.22
N PHE A 174 -7.54 8.44 -13.26
CA PHE A 174 -7.91 7.42 -12.28
C PHE A 174 -8.78 6.35 -12.95
N ASN A 175 -8.23 5.14 -13.11
CA ASN A 175 -8.97 4.02 -13.68
C ASN A 175 -9.00 2.84 -12.70
N PRO A 176 -10.13 2.62 -12.00
CA PRO A 176 -10.27 1.54 -11.03
C PRO A 176 -10.29 0.14 -11.66
N PHE A 177 -10.38 0.03 -13.00
CA PHE A 177 -10.32 -1.24 -13.72
C PHE A 177 -8.91 -1.61 -14.21
N LYS A 178 -7.95 -0.68 -14.12
CA LYS A 178 -6.54 -0.93 -14.46
C LYS A 178 -5.68 -1.06 -13.19
N LEU A 179 -6.12 -1.94 -12.28
CA LEU A 179 -5.38 -2.23 -11.05
C LEU A 179 -4.38 -3.37 -11.28
N ARG A 180 -3.29 -3.32 -10.53
CA ARG A 180 -2.37 -4.45 -10.38
C ARG A 180 -3.02 -5.43 -9.42
N ALA A 181 -3.17 -6.68 -9.81
CA ALA A 181 -3.93 -7.66 -9.05
C ALA A 181 -3.12 -8.90 -8.74
N SER A 182 -3.39 -9.46 -7.59
CA SER A 182 -2.82 -10.74 -7.11
C SER A 182 -3.87 -11.58 -6.41
N THR A 183 -3.59 -12.85 -6.32
CA THR A 183 -4.37 -13.81 -5.53
C THR A 183 -3.43 -14.76 -4.81
N GLY A 184 -3.91 -15.48 -3.83
CA GLY A 184 -3.06 -16.43 -3.13
C GLY A 184 -3.68 -16.99 -1.87
N ALA A 185 -2.81 -17.64 -1.10
CA ALA A 185 -3.17 -18.22 0.18
C ALA A 185 -2.24 -17.70 1.29
N GLU A 186 -2.81 -17.53 2.47
CA GLU A 186 -2.08 -17.13 3.66
C GLU A 186 -2.41 -18.09 4.80
N LEU A 187 -1.37 -18.58 5.47
CA LEU A 187 -1.49 -19.26 6.74
C LEU A 187 -1.28 -18.25 7.87
N ARG A 188 -2.32 -18.01 8.64
CA ARG A 188 -2.34 -17.02 9.73
C ARG A 188 -2.40 -17.74 11.07
N MET A 189 -1.45 -17.49 11.94
CA MET A 189 -1.36 -18.12 13.25
C MET A 189 -1.39 -17.09 14.38
N PHE A 190 -2.44 -17.14 15.20
CA PHE A 190 -2.60 -16.27 16.36
C PHE A 190 -1.94 -16.94 17.60
N LEU A 191 -0.83 -16.40 18.04
CA LEU A 191 -0.16 -16.86 19.25
C LEU A 191 -0.58 -16.00 20.44
N PRO A 192 -0.95 -16.61 21.60
CA PRO A 192 -1.41 -15.84 22.77
C PRO A 192 -0.40 -14.82 23.31
N ILE A 193 0.89 -15.08 23.08
CA ILE A 193 1.99 -14.22 23.55
C ILE A 193 2.13 -12.97 22.67
N PHE A 194 1.75 -13.06 21.38
CA PHE A 194 1.85 -11.95 20.44
C PHE A 194 0.46 -11.35 20.21
N GLN A 195 0.33 -10.04 20.32
CA GLN A 195 -0.92 -9.31 20.00
C GLN A 195 -1.15 -9.20 18.48
N ALA A 196 -0.33 -9.88 17.69
CA ALA A 196 -0.35 -9.86 16.24
C ALA A 196 -0.14 -11.29 15.69
N PRO A 197 -0.83 -11.68 14.60
CA PRO A 197 -0.64 -12.98 14.01
C PRO A 197 0.71 -13.10 13.28
N LEU A 198 1.28 -14.30 13.28
CA LEU A 198 2.30 -14.70 12.30
C LEU A 198 1.60 -15.06 10.99
N ARG A 199 2.12 -14.53 9.89
CA ARG A 199 1.53 -14.65 8.57
C ARG A 199 2.55 -15.22 7.59
N PHE A 200 2.21 -16.35 6.96
CA PHE A 200 2.97 -16.98 5.89
C PHE A 200 2.14 -16.85 4.62
N ILE A 201 2.57 -16.02 3.70
CA ILE A 201 1.79 -15.59 2.56
C ILE A 201 2.46 -16.09 1.28
N TYR A 202 1.69 -16.78 0.44
CA TYR A 202 2.09 -17.11 -0.92
C TYR A 202 1.16 -16.38 -1.89
N GLY A 203 1.69 -15.38 -2.58
CA GLY A 203 0.96 -14.55 -3.51
C GLY A 203 1.39 -14.78 -4.96
N ILE A 204 0.42 -14.74 -5.87
CA ILE A 204 0.59 -14.89 -7.32
C ILE A 204 0.17 -13.57 -7.97
N ASN A 205 1.09 -12.94 -8.66
CA ASN A 205 0.82 -11.77 -9.48
C ASN A 205 0.09 -12.20 -10.77
N LEU A 206 -1.11 -11.69 -10.98
CA LEU A 206 -1.97 -12.11 -12.10
C LEU A 206 -1.55 -11.55 -13.46
N ALA A 207 -0.77 -10.47 -13.46
CA ALA A 207 -0.28 -9.83 -14.67
C ALA A 207 1.11 -9.20 -14.42
N PRO A 208 2.17 -10.03 -14.34
CA PRO A 208 3.54 -9.53 -14.18
C PRO A 208 3.93 -8.62 -15.34
N LYS A 209 4.58 -7.50 -15.03
CA LYS A 209 5.01 -6.50 -16.01
C LYS A 209 6.53 -6.43 -16.07
N THR A 210 7.06 -6.07 -17.23
CA THR A 210 8.44 -5.63 -17.39
C THR A 210 8.46 -4.11 -17.28
N ILE A 211 8.80 -3.62 -16.10
CA ILE A 211 8.84 -2.18 -15.84
C ILE A 211 10.13 -1.61 -16.40
N LYS A 212 10.02 -0.50 -17.14
CA LYS A 212 11.14 0.13 -17.83
C LYS A 212 11.65 1.35 -17.07
N GLY A 213 12.96 1.53 -17.12
CA GLY A 213 13.67 2.70 -16.63
C GLY A 213 13.61 3.90 -17.59
N PRO A 214 14.32 4.99 -17.26
CA PRO A 214 14.36 6.20 -18.10
C PRO A 214 14.93 5.95 -19.49
N ASP A 215 15.88 5.03 -19.59
CA ASP A 215 16.57 4.61 -20.84
C ASP A 215 15.81 3.53 -21.62
N GLY A 216 14.63 3.09 -21.12
CA GLY A 216 13.84 2.01 -21.70
C GLY A 216 14.31 0.60 -21.34
N SER A 217 15.39 0.45 -20.60
CA SER A 217 15.87 -0.85 -20.10
C SER A 217 14.95 -1.36 -18.99
N PRO A 218 14.83 -2.68 -18.79
CA PRO A 218 14.08 -3.23 -17.69
C PRO A 218 14.64 -2.81 -16.33
N LEU A 219 13.81 -2.27 -15.45
CA LEU A 219 14.17 -2.07 -14.05
C LEU A 219 14.29 -3.43 -13.36
N ASN A 220 15.23 -3.54 -12.42
CA ASN A 220 15.47 -4.76 -11.64
C ASN A 220 15.82 -6.00 -12.47
N GLY A 221 16.34 -5.82 -13.69
CA GLY A 221 16.90 -6.92 -14.50
C GLY A 221 15.87 -7.79 -15.22
N GLY A 222 14.59 -7.40 -15.29
CA GLY A 222 13.60 -8.17 -16.06
C GLY A 222 12.16 -7.95 -15.65
N ALA A 223 11.34 -8.95 -15.93
CA ALA A 223 9.93 -8.94 -15.52
C ALA A 223 9.79 -9.09 -14.01
N GLU A 224 8.70 -8.54 -13.47
CA GLU A 224 8.30 -8.79 -12.08
C GLU A 224 8.13 -10.28 -11.81
N LYS A 225 8.33 -10.68 -10.56
CA LYS A 225 8.06 -12.06 -10.16
C LYS A 225 6.59 -12.40 -10.36
N SER A 226 6.34 -13.59 -10.90
CA SER A 226 4.99 -14.13 -11.02
C SER A 226 4.40 -14.61 -9.68
N SER A 227 5.26 -14.91 -8.71
CA SER A 227 4.84 -15.28 -7.35
C SER A 227 5.87 -14.83 -6.33
N ASP A 228 5.43 -14.59 -5.11
CA ASP A 228 6.29 -14.18 -4.01
C ASP A 228 5.82 -14.83 -2.70
N PHE A 229 6.81 -15.27 -1.89
CA PHE A 229 6.57 -15.76 -0.55
C PHE A 229 6.96 -14.66 0.44
N GLN A 230 6.03 -14.32 1.32
CA GLN A 230 6.20 -13.25 2.30
C GLN A 230 5.96 -13.80 3.70
N PHE A 231 6.79 -13.39 4.65
CA PHE A 231 6.59 -13.61 6.07
C PHE A 231 6.36 -12.28 6.76
N SER A 232 5.36 -12.23 7.64
CA SER A 232 5.00 -11.00 8.34
C SER A 232 4.52 -11.29 9.75
N ILE A 233 4.67 -10.30 10.62
CA ILE A 233 4.12 -10.28 11.97
C ILE A 233 3.19 -9.08 12.07
N GLY A 234 1.89 -9.35 12.12
CA GLY A 234 0.85 -8.34 12.33
C GLY A 234 0.20 -7.77 11.12
#